data_b88af373c9a164c6b51b21f3e1cc0c20
#
_entry.id   b88af373c9a164c6b51b21f3e1cc0c20
#
_cell.length_a   1.000
_cell.length_b   1.000
_cell.length_c   1.000
_cell.angle_alpha   90.00
_cell.angle_beta   90.00
_cell.angle_gamma   90.00
#
_symmetry.space_group_name_H-M   'P 1'
#
loop_
_entity.id
_entity.type
_entity.pdbx_description
1 polymer ?
#
loop_
_entity_poly.entity_id
_entity_poly.type
_entity_poly.pdbx_seq_one_letter_code
_entity_poly.pdbx_strand_id
1 'polypeptide(L)'
;MAQSLIDSSERDLTSWHGDWSGLRVVVVGLGATGFALVDTLVELGADVTVVAADATADRINLAQVIGAEVVVSASGEQRIAALTDVAPDFAVVSPGVTTDDPVVSHLHETGIPVFSDVDLAWRLRDKNTKVASWIIVSGEKEGARAAELAARILNAAGRPTLVVGNGFDPLLDALRDPHPYEMLIVVAHDPSLQWWERFSESSRRPVMAVCVEEDSHTNSGVLYDGVEMACVYRRGVGTTEARVEEAEVVEGARAISVGLDAPGKSDVGLVQEILVDRAFLADRANQAWEISTLEELVEAGWALPDDVVVILTATAIARAFDVSPEAIAGVLSLP
;
A
#
# COMPACT_ATOMS: atom_id res chain seq x y z
N MET A 1 3.34 -22.92 4.13
CA MET A 1 3.67 -24.16 3.37
C MET A 1 3.53 -23.97 1.86
N ALA A 2 2.54 -23.21 1.35
CA ALA A 2 2.40 -22.90 -0.09
C ALA A 2 3.53 -22.02 -0.65
N GLN A 3 4.05 -21.07 0.13
CA GLN A 3 5.21 -20.22 -0.18
C GLN A 3 6.46 -21.06 -0.54
N SER A 4 6.67 -22.17 0.18
CA SER A 4 7.82 -23.05 -0.06
C SER A 4 7.74 -23.82 -1.38
N LEU A 5 6.58 -23.92 -2.01
CA LEU A 5 6.40 -24.60 -3.29
C LEU A 5 6.80 -23.73 -4.49
N ILE A 6 6.60 -22.41 -4.40
CA ILE A 6 7.07 -21.45 -5.41
C ILE A 6 8.56 -21.18 -5.23
N ASP A 7 9.02 -21.03 -3.98
CA ASP A 7 10.44 -20.87 -3.64
C ASP A 7 11.27 -22.14 -3.90
N SER A 8 10.63 -23.33 -3.99
CA SER A 8 11.29 -24.61 -4.32
C SER A 8 11.24 -24.93 -5.82
N SER A 9 10.57 -24.14 -6.66
CA SER A 9 10.71 -24.21 -8.10
C SER A 9 12.12 -23.71 -8.48
N GLU A 10 12.73 -24.30 -9.50
CA GLU A 10 14.03 -23.86 -10.03
C GLU A 10 14.01 -22.44 -10.59
N ARG A 11 12.87 -21.69 -10.47
CA ARG A 11 12.65 -20.36 -11.02
C ARG A 11 12.69 -19.31 -9.92
N ASP A 12 13.45 -18.25 -10.15
CA ASP A 12 13.43 -17.06 -9.31
C ASP A 12 12.20 -16.18 -9.65
N LEU A 13 11.16 -16.26 -8.82
CA LEU A 13 9.94 -15.46 -8.95
C LEU A 13 9.93 -14.27 -7.97
N THR A 14 11.10 -13.81 -7.53
CA THR A 14 11.26 -12.67 -6.63
C THR A 14 11.73 -11.40 -7.34
N SER A 15 11.88 -11.44 -8.66
CA SER A 15 12.40 -10.36 -9.50
C SER A 15 11.57 -10.22 -10.78
N TRP A 16 11.44 -8.99 -11.29
CA TRP A 16 10.91 -8.73 -12.64
C TRP A 16 11.66 -9.51 -13.72
N HIS A 17 12.96 -9.69 -13.54
CA HIS A 17 13.87 -10.35 -14.47
C HIS A 17 13.92 -11.86 -14.30
N GLY A 18 13.06 -12.42 -13.43
CA GLY A 18 12.91 -13.86 -13.24
C GLY A 18 12.27 -14.56 -14.45
N ASP A 19 12.25 -15.87 -14.44
CA ASP A 19 11.63 -16.67 -15.50
C ASP A 19 10.13 -16.92 -15.21
N TRP A 20 9.30 -15.99 -15.65
CA TRP A 20 7.84 -16.05 -15.55
C TRP A 20 7.19 -16.76 -16.74
N SER A 21 7.95 -17.06 -17.80
CA SER A 21 7.45 -17.58 -19.06
C SER A 21 6.75 -18.93 -18.90
N GLY A 22 5.52 -19.02 -19.46
CA GLY A 22 4.72 -20.24 -19.46
C GLY A 22 4.21 -20.69 -18.09
N LEU A 23 4.30 -19.84 -17.04
CA LEU A 23 3.58 -20.06 -15.79
C LEU A 23 2.09 -19.86 -16.01
N ARG A 24 1.27 -20.80 -15.56
CA ARG A 24 -0.18 -20.71 -15.63
C ARG A 24 -0.67 -19.91 -14.42
N VAL A 25 -1.12 -18.69 -14.66
CA VAL A 25 -1.52 -17.78 -13.60
C VAL A 25 -3.00 -17.46 -13.70
N VAL A 26 -3.70 -17.57 -12.59
CA VAL A 26 -5.08 -17.09 -12.51
C VAL A 26 -5.13 -15.73 -11.84
N VAL A 27 -5.75 -14.76 -12.51
CA VAL A 27 -6.08 -13.46 -11.93
C VAL A 27 -7.56 -13.47 -11.50
N VAL A 28 -7.82 -13.24 -10.22
CA VAL A 28 -9.18 -13.19 -9.67
C VAL A 28 -9.64 -11.73 -9.60
N GLY A 29 -10.66 -11.42 -10.42
CA GLY A 29 -11.19 -10.05 -10.55
C GLY A 29 -10.60 -9.27 -11.73
N LEU A 30 -11.42 -8.47 -12.43
CA LEU A 30 -11.04 -7.69 -13.62
C LEU A 30 -11.41 -6.19 -13.46
N GLY A 31 -11.13 -5.63 -12.29
CA GLY A 31 -11.16 -4.19 -12.04
C GLY A 31 -9.95 -3.48 -12.68
N ALA A 32 -9.66 -2.24 -12.29
CA ALA A 32 -8.47 -1.52 -12.76
C ALA A 32 -7.19 -2.26 -12.37
N THR A 33 -7.05 -2.60 -11.10
CA THR A 33 -5.91 -3.38 -10.59
C THR A 33 -5.83 -4.77 -11.22
N GLY A 34 -6.98 -5.47 -11.37
CA GLY A 34 -7.02 -6.78 -12.05
C GLY A 34 -6.51 -6.71 -13.48
N PHE A 35 -6.84 -5.65 -14.22
CA PHE A 35 -6.32 -5.45 -15.57
C PHE A 35 -4.80 -5.18 -15.56
N ALA A 36 -4.30 -4.35 -14.63
CA ALA A 36 -2.86 -4.12 -14.48
C ALA A 36 -2.08 -5.40 -14.13
N LEU A 37 -2.67 -6.30 -13.33
CA LEU A 37 -2.14 -7.64 -13.05
C LEU A 37 -2.02 -8.46 -14.34
N VAL A 38 -3.11 -8.53 -15.12
CA VAL A 38 -3.15 -9.28 -16.39
C VAL A 38 -2.08 -8.76 -17.35
N ASP A 39 -2.04 -7.45 -17.59
CA ASP A 39 -1.13 -6.81 -18.52
C ASP A 39 0.35 -7.03 -18.11
N THR A 40 0.63 -6.94 -16.82
CA THR A 40 1.98 -7.20 -16.28
C THR A 40 2.40 -8.66 -16.45
N LEU A 41 1.53 -9.60 -16.11
CA LEU A 41 1.85 -11.03 -16.18
C LEU A 41 2.00 -11.50 -17.63
N VAL A 42 1.17 -10.98 -18.55
CA VAL A 42 1.31 -11.23 -19.99
C VAL A 42 2.63 -10.65 -20.52
N GLU A 43 3.02 -9.43 -20.11
CA GLU A 43 4.32 -8.84 -20.46
C GLU A 43 5.49 -9.73 -20.00
N LEU A 44 5.35 -10.38 -18.86
CA LEU A 44 6.33 -11.32 -18.32
C LEU A 44 6.31 -12.70 -18.99
N GLY A 45 5.38 -12.95 -19.91
CA GLY A 45 5.27 -14.19 -20.68
C GLY A 45 4.51 -15.32 -19.95
N ALA A 46 3.76 -15.03 -18.92
CA ALA A 46 2.89 -16.00 -18.27
C ALA A 46 1.63 -16.30 -19.09
N ASP A 47 1.09 -17.51 -18.94
CA ASP A 47 -0.20 -17.91 -19.50
C ASP A 47 -1.30 -17.49 -18.53
N VAL A 48 -2.01 -16.40 -18.84
CA VAL A 48 -2.93 -15.75 -17.91
C VAL A 48 -4.38 -16.11 -18.19
N THR A 49 -5.08 -16.60 -17.18
CA THR A 49 -6.54 -16.79 -17.18
C THR A 49 -7.16 -15.88 -16.13
N VAL A 50 -8.13 -15.09 -16.53
CA VAL A 50 -8.90 -14.22 -15.64
C VAL A 50 -10.19 -14.94 -15.25
N VAL A 51 -10.51 -14.95 -13.96
CA VAL A 51 -11.83 -15.35 -13.44
C VAL A 51 -12.44 -14.19 -12.65
N ALA A 52 -13.61 -13.70 -13.06
CA ALA A 52 -14.25 -12.56 -12.43
C ALA A 52 -15.75 -12.79 -12.25
N ALA A 53 -16.33 -12.22 -11.18
CA ALA A 53 -17.78 -12.25 -10.97
C ALA A 53 -18.49 -11.33 -11.97
N ASP A 54 -17.89 -10.19 -12.25
CA ASP A 54 -18.33 -9.20 -13.22
C ASP A 54 -17.11 -8.51 -13.86
N ALA A 55 -17.31 -7.92 -15.02
CA ALA A 55 -16.36 -7.02 -15.67
C ALA A 55 -17.04 -6.22 -16.78
N THR A 56 -16.50 -5.07 -17.12
CA THR A 56 -16.98 -4.30 -18.27
C THR A 56 -16.56 -4.95 -19.58
N ALA A 57 -17.37 -4.81 -20.64
CA ALA A 57 -17.07 -5.36 -21.95
C ALA A 57 -15.71 -4.86 -22.49
N ASP A 58 -15.38 -3.59 -22.23
CA ASP A 58 -14.11 -3.01 -22.68
C ASP A 58 -12.90 -3.69 -22.02
N ARG A 59 -12.96 -3.95 -20.70
CA ARG A 59 -11.89 -4.66 -20.00
C ARG A 59 -11.75 -6.11 -20.43
N ILE A 60 -12.85 -6.80 -20.66
CA ILE A 60 -12.85 -8.16 -21.21
C ILE A 60 -12.14 -8.16 -22.56
N ASN A 61 -12.56 -7.29 -23.48
CA ASN A 61 -11.96 -7.18 -24.81
C ASN A 61 -10.46 -6.85 -24.74
N LEU A 62 -10.06 -5.89 -23.91
CA LEU A 62 -8.66 -5.51 -23.75
C LEU A 62 -7.82 -6.68 -23.22
N ALA A 63 -8.28 -7.38 -22.18
CA ALA A 63 -7.58 -8.55 -21.64
C ALA A 63 -7.41 -9.66 -22.68
N GLN A 64 -8.45 -9.92 -23.50
CA GLN A 64 -8.39 -10.90 -24.59
C GLN A 64 -7.43 -10.48 -25.72
N VAL A 65 -7.42 -9.19 -26.06
CA VAL A 65 -6.53 -8.64 -27.11
C VAL A 65 -5.05 -8.79 -26.74
N ILE A 66 -4.71 -8.62 -25.46
CA ILE A 66 -3.33 -8.80 -24.99
C ILE A 66 -2.95 -10.26 -24.77
N GLY A 67 -3.88 -11.21 -24.91
CA GLY A 67 -3.61 -12.65 -24.91
C GLY A 67 -4.07 -13.42 -23.68
N ALA A 68 -4.82 -12.80 -22.77
CA ALA A 68 -5.39 -13.51 -21.61
C ALA A 68 -6.69 -14.25 -21.98
N GLU A 69 -6.91 -15.40 -21.38
CA GLU A 69 -8.22 -16.05 -21.37
C GLU A 69 -9.10 -15.39 -20.30
N VAL A 70 -10.40 -15.19 -20.59
CA VAL A 70 -11.30 -14.48 -19.67
C VAL A 70 -12.59 -15.26 -19.46
N VAL A 71 -12.88 -15.59 -18.19
CA VAL A 71 -14.11 -16.20 -17.74
C VAL A 71 -14.82 -15.26 -16.77
N VAL A 72 -15.95 -14.70 -17.20
CA VAL A 72 -16.79 -13.85 -16.36
C VAL A 72 -18.10 -14.55 -16.05
N SER A 73 -18.36 -14.80 -14.80
CA SER A 73 -19.62 -15.43 -14.34
C SER A 73 -19.92 -15.05 -12.90
N ALA A 74 -21.18 -14.68 -12.64
CA ALA A 74 -21.66 -14.50 -11.26
C ALA A 74 -21.69 -15.84 -10.47
N SER A 75 -21.70 -16.99 -11.16
CA SER A 75 -21.66 -18.30 -10.52
C SER A 75 -20.24 -18.64 -10.07
N GLY A 76 -20.05 -18.83 -8.76
CA GLY A 76 -18.79 -19.30 -8.19
C GLY A 76 -18.40 -20.69 -8.73
N GLU A 77 -19.36 -21.59 -8.95
CA GLU A 77 -19.12 -22.94 -9.50
C GLU A 77 -18.51 -22.89 -10.91
N GLN A 78 -19.01 -22.00 -11.77
CA GLN A 78 -18.48 -21.84 -13.13
C GLN A 78 -17.06 -21.27 -13.11
N ARG A 79 -16.80 -20.32 -12.21
CA ARG A 79 -15.44 -19.75 -12.02
C ARG A 79 -14.46 -20.80 -11.48
N ILE A 80 -14.90 -21.64 -10.54
CA ILE A 80 -14.10 -22.75 -10.00
C ILE A 80 -13.83 -23.82 -11.07
N ALA A 81 -14.83 -24.15 -11.91
CA ALA A 81 -14.61 -25.09 -13.01
C ALA A 81 -13.50 -24.64 -13.96
N ALA A 82 -13.47 -23.35 -14.30
CA ALA A 82 -12.40 -22.78 -15.11
C ALA A 82 -10.99 -22.92 -14.45
N LEU A 83 -10.89 -22.78 -13.12
CA LEU A 83 -9.64 -23.04 -12.40
C LEU A 83 -9.16 -24.48 -12.53
N THR A 84 -10.07 -25.43 -12.46
CA THR A 84 -9.75 -26.86 -12.56
C THR A 84 -9.18 -27.20 -13.94
N ASP A 85 -9.70 -26.58 -14.99
CA ASP A 85 -9.24 -26.79 -16.38
C ASP A 85 -7.84 -26.19 -16.60
N VAL A 86 -7.55 -25.03 -15.98
CA VAL A 86 -6.23 -24.34 -16.06
C VAL A 86 -5.16 -25.04 -15.23
N ALA A 87 -5.51 -25.56 -14.05
CA ALA A 87 -4.58 -26.09 -13.06
C ALA A 87 -3.41 -25.11 -12.80
N PRO A 88 -3.67 -23.93 -12.20
CA PRO A 88 -2.72 -22.84 -12.12
C PRO A 88 -1.55 -23.15 -11.19
N ASP A 89 -0.38 -22.59 -11.50
CA ASP A 89 0.80 -22.65 -10.66
C ASP A 89 0.66 -21.71 -9.44
N PHE A 90 -0.03 -20.58 -9.61
CA PHE A 90 -0.47 -19.68 -8.54
C PHE A 90 -1.63 -18.78 -9.01
N ALA A 91 -2.22 -18.08 -8.06
CA ALA A 91 -3.25 -17.09 -8.34
C ALA A 91 -2.89 -15.72 -7.76
N VAL A 92 -3.37 -14.65 -8.39
CA VAL A 92 -3.26 -13.28 -7.87
C VAL A 92 -4.66 -12.69 -7.75
N VAL A 93 -4.95 -12.09 -6.61
CA VAL A 93 -6.26 -11.50 -6.35
C VAL A 93 -6.21 -9.98 -6.47
N SER A 94 -7.23 -9.43 -7.14
CA SER A 94 -7.47 -7.99 -7.18
C SER A 94 -8.08 -7.52 -5.84
N PRO A 95 -7.72 -6.32 -5.33
CA PRO A 95 -8.20 -5.82 -4.03
C PRO A 95 -9.73 -5.78 -3.85
N GLY A 96 -10.50 -5.68 -4.94
CA GLY A 96 -11.96 -5.70 -4.88
C GLY A 96 -12.60 -7.08 -4.64
N VAL A 97 -11.79 -8.14 -4.62
CA VAL A 97 -12.26 -9.51 -4.33
C VAL A 97 -12.16 -9.76 -2.84
N THR A 98 -13.24 -10.19 -2.23
CA THR A 98 -13.30 -10.47 -0.78
C THR A 98 -12.72 -11.85 -0.46
N THR A 99 -12.23 -12.02 0.76
CA THR A 99 -11.62 -13.29 1.21
C THR A 99 -12.59 -14.45 1.33
N ASP A 100 -13.91 -14.18 1.31
CA ASP A 100 -14.99 -15.16 1.32
C ASP A 100 -15.51 -15.49 -0.10
N ASP A 101 -14.91 -14.95 -1.16
CA ASP A 101 -15.25 -15.35 -2.54
C ASP A 101 -15.04 -16.85 -2.72
N PRO A 102 -16.02 -17.58 -3.34
CA PRO A 102 -15.91 -19.03 -3.54
C PRO A 102 -14.65 -19.49 -4.26
N VAL A 103 -14.12 -18.67 -5.20
CA VAL A 103 -12.89 -18.96 -5.93
C VAL A 103 -11.68 -18.92 -4.99
N VAL A 104 -11.65 -17.93 -4.11
CA VAL A 104 -10.58 -17.77 -3.11
C VAL A 104 -10.58 -18.93 -2.11
N SER A 105 -11.77 -19.30 -1.63
CA SER A 105 -11.93 -20.45 -0.73
C SER A 105 -11.42 -21.74 -1.38
N HIS A 106 -11.78 -21.97 -2.65
CA HIS A 106 -11.32 -23.13 -3.42
C HIS A 106 -9.79 -23.15 -3.64
N LEU A 107 -9.20 -22.01 -3.99
CA LEU A 107 -7.74 -21.88 -4.13
C LEU A 107 -7.02 -22.26 -2.82
N HIS A 108 -7.55 -21.81 -1.70
CA HIS A 108 -7.02 -22.15 -0.39
C HIS A 108 -7.15 -23.63 -0.04
N GLU A 109 -8.33 -24.23 -0.27
CA GLU A 109 -8.60 -25.64 -0.02
C GLU A 109 -7.75 -26.57 -0.87
N THR A 110 -7.44 -26.19 -2.09
CA THR A 110 -6.59 -26.95 -3.02
C THR A 110 -5.10 -26.70 -2.84
N GLY A 111 -4.72 -25.75 -1.96
CA GLY A 111 -3.32 -25.44 -1.66
C GLY A 111 -2.62 -24.68 -2.79
N ILE A 112 -3.34 -24.09 -3.74
CA ILE A 112 -2.78 -23.23 -4.76
C ILE A 112 -2.29 -21.94 -4.10
N PRO A 113 -1.03 -21.52 -4.33
CA PRO A 113 -0.52 -20.26 -3.78
C PRO A 113 -1.33 -19.06 -4.25
N VAL A 114 -1.63 -18.14 -3.35
CA VAL A 114 -2.39 -16.92 -3.64
C VAL A 114 -1.58 -15.70 -3.20
N PHE A 115 -1.43 -14.75 -4.10
CA PHE A 115 -0.82 -13.44 -3.82
C PHE A 115 -1.84 -12.33 -3.91
N SER A 116 -1.63 -11.26 -3.14
CA SER A 116 -2.26 -9.98 -3.42
C SER A 116 -1.53 -9.24 -4.55
N ASP A 117 -2.15 -8.19 -5.09
CA ASP A 117 -1.52 -7.29 -6.04
C ASP A 117 -0.24 -6.65 -5.47
N VAL A 118 -0.27 -6.29 -4.20
CA VAL A 118 0.89 -5.69 -3.50
C VAL A 118 2.02 -6.72 -3.32
N ASP A 119 1.71 -7.98 -3.02
CA ASP A 119 2.74 -9.03 -2.91
C ASP A 119 3.41 -9.31 -4.25
N LEU A 120 2.64 -9.39 -5.33
CA LEU A 120 3.20 -9.53 -6.67
C LEU A 120 4.04 -8.30 -7.04
N ALA A 121 3.53 -7.10 -6.80
CA ALA A 121 4.26 -5.87 -7.07
C ALA A 121 5.57 -5.77 -6.27
N TRP A 122 5.57 -6.23 -5.01
CA TRP A 122 6.80 -6.30 -4.22
C TRP A 122 7.87 -7.20 -4.85
N ARG A 123 7.47 -8.33 -5.43
CA ARG A 123 8.36 -9.25 -6.15
C ARG A 123 8.91 -8.61 -7.43
N LEU A 124 8.12 -7.80 -8.10
CA LEU A 124 8.43 -7.19 -9.41
C LEU A 124 9.05 -5.78 -9.32
N ARG A 125 9.34 -5.27 -8.11
CA ARG A 125 9.75 -3.88 -7.87
C ARG A 125 11.09 -3.48 -8.49
N ASP A 126 11.87 -4.44 -8.94
CA ASP A 126 13.20 -4.25 -9.52
C ASP A 126 13.22 -4.14 -11.04
N LYS A 127 12.06 -3.90 -11.68
CA LYS A 127 11.98 -3.64 -13.13
C LYS A 127 12.90 -2.50 -13.55
N ASN A 128 12.89 -1.43 -12.78
CA ASN A 128 13.76 -0.28 -13.01
C ASN A 128 15.05 -0.39 -12.18
N THR A 129 16.14 0.17 -12.71
CA THR A 129 17.46 0.16 -12.05
C THR A 129 17.42 0.81 -10.66
N LYS A 130 16.59 1.83 -10.48
CA LYS A 130 16.34 2.48 -9.18
C LYS A 130 15.04 1.91 -8.61
N VAL A 131 15.17 1.12 -7.55
CA VAL A 131 14.02 0.61 -6.82
C VAL A 131 13.49 1.71 -5.90
N ALA A 132 12.22 2.07 -6.03
CA ALA A 132 11.58 3.05 -5.15
C ALA A 132 11.43 2.50 -3.73
N SER A 133 11.56 3.36 -2.73
CA SER A 133 11.16 3.07 -1.36
C SER A 133 9.64 3.09 -1.21
N TRP A 134 9.07 2.15 -0.45
CA TRP A 134 7.63 2.06 -0.28
C TRP A 134 7.20 2.58 1.08
N ILE A 135 6.17 3.45 1.06
CA ILE A 135 5.43 3.92 2.22
C ILE A 135 4.03 3.33 2.10
N ILE A 136 3.60 2.51 3.05
CA ILE A 136 2.26 1.92 3.02
C ILE A 136 1.34 2.75 3.91
N VAL A 137 0.20 3.19 3.38
CA VAL A 137 -0.78 3.99 4.10
C VAL A 137 -2.10 3.24 4.12
N SER A 138 -2.60 2.93 5.32
CA SER A 138 -3.94 2.39 5.52
C SER A 138 -4.95 3.53 5.69
N GLY A 139 -6.14 3.35 5.13
CA GLY A 139 -7.28 4.26 5.27
C GLY A 139 -7.77 4.85 3.96
N GLU A 140 -9.10 5.01 3.87
CA GLU A 140 -9.78 5.45 2.63
C GLU A 140 -9.98 6.96 2.57
N LYS A 141 -9.99 7.64 3.71
CA LYS A 141 -10.29 9.07 3.83
C LYS A 141 -9.08 9.86 4.30
N GLU A 142 -8.82 9.83 5.61
CA GLU A 142 -7.71 10.59 6.21
C GLU A 142 -6.36 10.06 5.73
N GLY A 143 -6.20 8.74 5.65
CA GLY A 143 -4.98 8.10 5.15
C GLY A 143 -4.70 8.44 3.69
N ALA A 144 -5.68 8.30 2.80
CA ALA A 144 -5.53 8.61 1.37
C ALA A 144 -5.19 10.11 1.16
N ARG A 145 -5.88 11.02 1.86
CA ARG A 145 -5.60 12.47 1.78
C ARG A 145 -4.23 12.83 2.35
N ALA A 146 -3.80 12.14 3.42
CA ALA A 146 -2.46 12.32 3.98
C ALA A 146 -1.38 11.82 3.00
N ALA A 147 -1.63 10.73 2.27
CA ALA A 147 -0.75 10.24 1.22
C ALA A 147 -0.58 11.26 0.08
N GLU A 148 -1.68 11.86 -0.41
CA GLU A 148 -1.63 12.91 -1.44
C GLU A 148 -0.86 14.13 -0.96
N LEU A 149 -1.14 14.62 0.25
CA LEU A 149 -0.45 15.77 0.82
C LEU A 149 1.04 15.49 1.05
N ALA A 150 1.38 14.31 1.57
CA ALA A 150 2.76 13.89 1.75
C ALA A 150 3.51 13.82 0.42
N ALA A 151 2.89 13.28 -0.63
CA ALA A 151 3.48 13.26 -1.97
C ALA A 151 3.70 14.68 -2.53
N ARG A 152 2.75 15.61 -2.32
CA ARG A 152 2.94 17.02 -2.69
C ARG A 152 4.14 17.65 -1.98
N ILE A 153 4.27 17.41 -0.67
CA ILE A 153 5.38 17.93 0.14
C ILE A 153 6.72 17.33 -0.33
N LEU A 154 6.78 16.01 -0.52
CA LEU A 154 7.98 15.31 -0.95
C LEU A 154 8.42 15.74 -2.35
N ASN A 155 7.49 15.86 -3.30
CA ASN A 155 7.76 16.36 -4.64
C ASN A 155 8.26 17.81 -4.63
N ALA A 156 7.66 18.68 -3.82
CA ALA A 156 8.12 20.06 -3.64
C ALA A 156 9.53 20.14 -3.04
N ALA A 157 9.91 19.17 -2.21
CA ALA A 157 11.25 19.01 -1.66
C ALA A 157 12.25 18.35 -2.64
N GLY A 158 11.84 18.10 -3.91
CA GLY A 158 12.69 17.50 -4.94
C GLY A 158 12.86 15.99 -4.83
N ARG A 159 11.94 15.30 -4.15
CA ARG A 159 11.92 13.85 -4.00
C ARG A 159 10.76 13.24 -4.82
N PRO A 160 11.00 12.77 -6.04
CA PRO A 160 9.96 12.25 -6.92
C PRO A 160 9.14 11.14 -6.24
N THR A 161 7.87 11.42 -5.97
CA THR A 161 6.96 10.57 -5.22
C THR A 161 5.63 10.42 -5.96
N LEU A 162 5.13 9.20 -6.05
CA LEU A 162 3.81 8.89 -6.62
C LEU A 162 2.93 8.21 -5.57
N VAL A 163 1.64 8.57 -5.54
CA VAL A 163 0.62 7.85 -4.78
C VAL A 163 -0.04 6.83 -5.68
N VAL A 164 -0.17 5.61 -5.21
CA VAL A 164 -0.73 4.47 -5.95
C VAL A 164 -1.62 3.61 -5.07
N GLY A 165 -2.41 2.73 -5.67
CA GLY A 165 -3.23 1.77 -4.93
C GLY A 165 -4.69 2.16 -4.85
N ASN A 166 -5.35 1.95 -3.72
CA ASN A 166 -6.79 2.18 -3.60
C ASN A 166 -7.17 3.64 -3.84
N GLY A 167 -8.04 3.87 -4.83
CA GLY A 167 -8.47 5.22 -5.25
C GLY A 167 -7.50 5.94 -6.18
N PHE A 168 -6.35 5.35 -6.49
CA PHE A 168 -5.29 5.87 -7.36
C PHE A 168 -4.96 4.88 -8.48
N ASP A 169 -3.94 5.20 -9.27
CA ASP A 169 -3.46 4.30 -10.31
C ASP A 169 -2.95 2.99 -9.70
N PRO A 170 -3.11 1.86 -10.42
CA PRO A 170 -2.61 0.57 -9.96
C PRO A 170 -1.10 0.59 -9.70
N LEU A 171 -0.67 -0.03 -8.60
CA LEU A 171 0.74 -0.11 -8.22
C LEU A 171 1.64 -0.71 -9.31
N LEU A 172 1.15 -1.74 -10.02
CA LEU A 172 1.91 -2.36 -11.11
C LEU A 172 2.12 -1.44 -12.31
N ASP A 173 1.18 -0.54 -12.61
CA ASP A 173 1.36 0.45 -13.67
C ASP A 173 2.48 1.44 -13.31
N ALA A 174 2.57 1.85 -12.04
CA ALA A 174 3.67 2.69 -11.56
C ALA A 174 5.04 1.99 -11.64
N LEU A 175 5.11 0.69 -11.38
CA LEU A 175 6.36 -0.09 -11.53
C LEU A 175 6.79 -0.22 -12.99
N ARG A 176 5.83 -0.18 -13.93
CA ARG A 176 6.07 -0.25 -15.37
C ARG A 176 6.40 1.13 -15.98
N ASP A 177 6.09 2.21 -15.27
CA ASP A 177 6.45 3.56 -15.69
C ASP A 177 7.99 3.71 -15.67
N PRO A 178 8.61 4.18 -16.76
CA PRO A 178 10.05 4.43 -16.82
C PRO A 178 10.48 5.62 -15.93
N HIS A 179 9.56 6.41 -15.38
CA HIS A 179 9.90 7.53 -14.51
C HIS A 179 10.59 7.06 -13.22
N PRO A 180 11.75 7.61 -12.85
CA PRO A 180 12.52 7.13 -11.71
C PRO A 180 11.96 7.71 -10.40
N TYR A 181 10.83 7.22 -9.92
CA TYR A 181 10.31 7.58 -8.61
C TYR A 181 11.31 7.18 -7.52
N GLU A 182 11.47 8.06 -6.52
CA GLU A 182 12.24 7.75 -5.33
C GLU A 182 11.38 7.03 -4.30
N MET A 183 10.09 7.39 -4.24
CA MET A 183 9.13 6.81 -3.31
C MET A 183 7.81 6.49 -4.00
N LEU A 184 7.20 5.39 -3.58
CA LEU A 184 5.81 5.06 -3.85
C LEU A 184 5.04 5.06 -2.54
N ILE A 185 3.98 5.88 -2.45
CA ILE A 185 3.04 5.84 -1.33
C ILE A 185 1.88 4.94 -1.76
N VAL A 186 1.86 3.74 -1.19
CA VAL A 186 0.86 2.71 -1.52
C VAL A 186 -0.31 2.83 -0.57
N VAL A 187 -1.46 3.28 -1.06
CA VAL A 187 -2.69 3.34 -0.29
C VAL A 187 -3.34 1.95 -0.32
N ALA A 188 -3.39 1.31 0.85
CA ALA A 188 -4.01 0.02 1.07
C ALA A 188 -5.29 0.20 1.90
N HIS A 189 -6.35 -0.51 1.54
CA HIS A 189 -7.61 -0.51 2.27
C HIS A 189 -7.85 -1.87 2.94
N ASP A 190 -8.88 -1.96 3.77
CA ASP A 190 -9.21 -3.15 4.56
C ASP A 190 -9.13 -4.49 3.80
N PRO A 191 -9.69 -4.65 2.59
CA PRO A 191 -9.56 -5.90 1.85
C PRO A 191 -8.10 -6.29 1.56
N SER A 192 -7.23 -5.34 1.23
CA SER A 192 -5.80 -5.62 1.02
C SER A 192 -5.12 -6.06 2.31
N LEU A 193 -5.44 -5.44 3.44
CA LEU A 193 -4.90 -5.80 4.75
C LEU A 193 -5.37 -7.19 5.19
N GLN A 194 -6.63 -7.57 4.93
CA GLN A 194 -7.13 -8.93 5.17
C GLN A 194 -6.38 -9.98 4.35
N TRP A 195 -6.01 -9.66 3.11
CA TRP A 195 -5.16 -10.51 2.30
C TRP A 195 -3.78 -10.68 2.92
N TRP A 196 -3.19 -9.62 3.44
CA TRP A 196 -1.88 -9.68 4.10
C TRP A 196 -1.91 -10.49 5.39
N GLU A 197 -2.98 -10.40 6.19
CA GLU A 197 -3.14 -11.25 7.37
C GLU A 197 -3.22 -12.74 7.02
N ARG A 198 -3.97 -13.06 5.97
CA ARG A 198 -4.25 -14.44 5.59
C ARG A 198 -3.11 -15.11 4.83
N PHE A 199 -2.37 -14.33 4.05
CA PHE A 199 -1.36 -14.81 3.09
C PHE A 199 -0.03 -14.04 3.22
N SER A 200 0.30 -13.56 4.40
CA SER A 200 1.48 -12.72 4.64
C SER A 200 2.75 -13.27 4.04
N GLU A 201 3.38 -12.48 3.18
CA GLU A 201 4.78 -12.64 2.83
C GLU A 201 5.65 -11.86 3.81
N SER A 202 6.40 -12.57 4.64
CA SER A 202 7.33 -11.98 5.61
C SER A 202 8.54 -11.27 4.96
N SER A 203 8.61 -11.22 3.63
CA SER A 203 9.72 -10.62 2.88
C SER A 203 9.57 -9.14 2.58
N ARG A 204 8.38 -8.54 2.76
CA ARG A 204 8.18 -7.10 2.54
C ARG A 204 8.97 -6.28 3.54
N ARG A 205 9.59 -5.22 3.05
CA ARG A 205 10.39 -4.28 3.85
C ARG A 205 10.04 -2.85 3.45
N PRO A 206 8.81 -2.37 3.74
CA PRO A 206 8.48 -0.97 3.51
C PRO A 206 9.32 -0.09 4.43
N VAL A 207 9.73 1.08 3.96
CA VAL A 207 10.47 2.01 4.81
C VAL A 207 9.59 2.60 5.89
N MET A 208 8.27 2.71 5.62
CA MET A 208 7.29 3.26 6.55
C MET A 208 5.92 2.63 6.31
N ALA A 209 5.15 2.50 7.38
CA ALA A 209 3.73 2.25 7.31
C ALA A 209 2.93 3.21 8.21
N VAL A 210 1.71 3.55 7.80
CA VAL A 210 0.87 4.60 8.39
C VAL A 210 -0.55 4.09 8.57
N CYS A 211 -1.11 4.20 9.78
CA CYS A 211 -2.50 3.93 10.08
C CYS A 211 -3.03 5.02 11.02
N VAL A 212 -3.94 5.87 10.54
CA VAL A 212 -4.51 6.97 11.31
C VAL A 212 -6.03 6.93 11.40
N GLU A 213 -6.65 6.00 10.69
CA GLU A 213 -8.09 5.76 10.75
C GLU A 213 -8.42 4.56 11.62
N GLU A 214 -9.60 4.57 12.21
CA GLU A 214 -10.19 3.42 12.87
C GLU A 214 -10.79 2.50 11.81
N ASP A 215 -10.08 1.43 11.48
CA ASP A 215 -10.58 0.38 10.57
C ASP A 215 -11.41 -0.65 11.34
N SER A 216 -12.49 -1.12 10.73
CA SER A 216 -13.44 -2.03 11.37
C SER A 216 -13.08 -3.51 11.26
N HIS A 217 -12.09 -3.88 10.45
CA HIS A 217 -11.96 -5.27 9.99
C HIS A 217 -10.66 -6.00 10.37
N THR A 218 -9.57 -5.28 10.69
CA THR A 218 -8.33 -5.93 11.11
C THR A 218 -7.74 -5.24 12.35
N ASN A 219 -7.40 -6.04 13.36
CA ASN A 219 -6.71 -5.56 14.56
C ASN A 219 -5.23 -5.95 14.57
N SER A 220 -4.73 -6.60 13.51
CA SER A 220 -3.39 -7.15 13.51
C SER A 220 -2.31 -6.12 13.14
N GLY A 221 -1.10 -6.35 13.63
CA GLY A 221 0.08 -5.55 13.32
C GLY A 221 0.62 -5.71 11.91
N VAL A 222 0.02 -6.58 11.07
CA VAL A 222 0.54 -6.97 9.74
C VAL A 222 0.85 -5.81 8.80
N LEU A 223 0.16 -4.68 8.96
CA LEU A 223 0.46 -3.44 8.22
C LEU A 223 1.90 -2.98 8.46
N TYR A 224 2.38 -3.14 9.68
CA TYR A 224 3.69 -2.67 10.13
C TYR A 224 4.80 -3.71 10.04
N ASP A 225 4.47 -4.96 9.65
CA ASP A 225 5.44 -6.02 9.59
C ASP A 225 6.57 -5.70 8.60
N GLY A 226 7.79 -5.91 9.08
CA GLY A 226 9.00 -5.66 8.31
C GLY A 226 9.33 -4.18 8.06
N VAL A 227 8.63 -3.22 8.67
CA VAL A 227 8.96 -1.79 8.54
C VAL A 227 10.37 -1.51 8.99
N GLU A 228 11.11 -0.76 8.16
CA GLU A 228 12.55 -0.49 8.40
C GLU A 228 12.80 0.81 9.19
N MET A 229 11.93 1.83 9.06
CA MET A 229 12.22 3.17 9.59
C MET A 229 11.17 3.66 10.59
N ALA A 230 9.90 3.70 10.22
CA ALA A 230 8.88 4.27 11.10
C ALA A 230 7.47 3.68 10.88
N CYS A 231 6.79 3.41 12.00
CA CYS A 231 5.36 3.10 12.07
C CYS A 231 4.62 4.34 12.56
N VAL A 232 3.79 4.94 11.72
CA VAL A 232 2.99 6.13 12.08
C VAL A 232 1.59 5.68 12.46
N TYR A 233 1.11 6.11 13.62
CA TYR A 233 -0.21 5.75 14.14
C TYR A 233 -0.90 6.94 14.80
N ARG A 234 -2.23 6.87 14.94
CA ARG A 234 -3.02 7.92 15.61
C ARG A 234 -3.11 7.63 17.10
N ARG A 235 -2.56 8.54 17.93
CA ARG A 235 -2.66 8.51 19.38
C ARG A 235 -4.10 8.79 19.83
N GLY A 236 -4.56 8.05 20.84
CA GLY A 236 -5.92 8.15 21.37
C GLY A 236 -6.97 7.36 20.58
N VAL A 237 -6.56 6.60 19.56
CA VAL A 237 -7.39 5.65 18.83
C VAL A 237 -6.90 4.23 19.12
N GLY A 238 -7.64 3.50 19.96
CA GLY A 238 -7.18 2.21 20.51
C GLY A 238 -6.81 1.16 19.46
N THR A 239 -7.50 1.15 18.32
CA THR A 239 -7.21 0.22 17.21
C THR A 239 -5.85 0.49 16.56
N THR A 240 -5.48 1.75 16.33
CA THR A 240 -4.19 2.10 15.73
C THR A 240 -3.03 1.90 16.72
N GLU A 241 -3.27 2.12 18.02
CA GLU A 241 -2.31 1.85 19.09
C GLU A 241 -2.05 0.34 19.23
N ALA A 242 -3.10 -0.47 19.28
CA ALA A 242 -2.96 -1.93 19.34
C ALA A 242 -2.17 -2.52 18.18
N ARG A 243 -2.39 -2.04 16.94
CA ARG A 243 -1.66 -2.48 15.76
C ARG A 243 -0.15 -2.23 15.86
N VAL A 244 0.25 -1.05 16.34
CA VAL A 244 1.67 -0.73 16.46
C VAL A 244 2.34 -1.50 17.59
N GLU A 245 1.59 -1.88 18.64
CA GLU A 245 2.09 -2.72 19.74
C GLU A 245 2.32 -4.18 19.29
N GLU A 246 1.54 -4.68 18.34
CA GLU A 246 1.63 -6.04 17.80
C GLU A 246 2.61 -6.16 16.61
N ALA A 247 3.20 -5.05 16.16
CA ALA A 247 4.01 -4.98 14.94
C ALA A 247 5.36 -5.72 15.07
N GLU A 248 5.69 -6.56 14.09
CA GLU A 248 7.00 -7.18 13.95
C GLU A 248 7.91 -6.37 13.01
N VAL A 249 8.57 -5.36 13.54
CA VAL A 249 9.39 -4.41 12.78
C VAL A 249 10.88 -4.78 12.75
N VAL A 250 11.63 -4.17 11.84
CA VAL A 250 13.09 -4.26 11.82
C VAL A 250 13.68 -3.51 13.01
N GLU A 251 14.76 -4.04 13.60
CA GLU A 251 15.46 -3.39 14.71
C GLU A 251 15.88 -1.95 14.34
N GLY A 252 15.48 -1.00 15.16
CA GLY A 252 15.72 0.43 14.94
C GLY A 252 14.54 1.19 14.35
N ALA A 253 13.51 0.52 13.84
CA ALA A 253 12.27 1.18 13.44
C ALA A 253 11.58 1.83 14.64
N ARG A 254 10.90 2.95 14.39
CA ARG A 254 10.36 3.81 15.44
C ARG A 254 8.84 3.90 15.34
N ALA A 255 8.16 3.80 16.47
CA ALA A 255 6.76 4.17 16.57
C ALA A 255 6.65 5.71 16.70
N ILE A 256 5.89 6.32 15.79
CA ILE A 256 5.65 7.78 15.74
C ILE A 256 4.16 8.01 15.85
N SER A 257 3.72 8.68 16.90
CA SER A 257 2.31 9.00 17.03
C SER A 257 1.94 10.35 16.41
N VAL A 258 0.71 10.42 15.94
CA VAL A 258 0.05 11.65 15.49
C VAL A 258 -1.15 11.90 16.40
N GLY A 259 -1.29 13.11 16.95
CA GLY A 259 -2.38 13.41 17.88
C GLY A 259 -2.79 14.88 17.89
N LEU A 260 -4.01 15.15 18.35
CA LEU A 260 -4.57 16.50 18.46
C LEU A 260 -4.24 17.19 19.81
N ASP A 261 -3.38 16.60 20.60
CA ASP A 261 -2.90 17.07 21.89
C ASP A 261 -1.39 17.30 21.86
N ALA A 262 -0.83 17.77 22.98
CA ALA A 262 0.60 18.10 23.08
C ALA A 262 1.49 16.86 22.85
N PRO A 263 2.44 16.95 21.88
CA PRO A 263 3.25 15.82 21.49
C PRO A 263 4.32 15.46 22.55
N GLY A 264 4.53 14.17 22.78
CA GLY A 264 5.66 13.61 23.49
C GLY A 264 6.92 13.53 22.63
N LYS A 265 7.92 12.72 23.03
CA LYS A 265 9.26 12.67 22.40
C LYS A 265 9.32 11.99 21.01
N SER A 266 8.30 11.28 20.62
CA SER A 266 8.24 10.57 19.32
C SER A 266 6.94 10.89 18.62
N ASP A 267 6.42 12.08 18.82
CA ASP A 267 5.09 12.46 18.40
C ASP A 267 5.10 13.70 17.53
N VAL A 268 4.09 13.79 16.68
CA VAL A 268 3.68 15.01 16.00
C VAL A 268 2.29 15.38 16.50
N GLY A 269 2.04 16.65 16.84
CA GLY A 269 0.78 17.03 17.46
C GLY A 269 0.57 18.52 17.55
N LEU A 270 -0.33 18.94 18.44
CA LEU A 270 -0.69 20.33 18.67
C LEU A 270 -0.24 20.81 20.06
N VAL A 271 0.38 21.96 20.10
CA VAL A 271 0.58 22.74 21.35
C VAL A 271 -0.25 24.01 21.24
N GLN A 272 -1.38 24.03 21.92
CA GLN A 272 -2.40 25.06 21.72
C GLN A 272 -2.89 25.11 20.25
N GLU A 273 -2.45 26.12 19.51
CA GLU A 273 -2.81 26.33 18.10
C GLU A 273 -1.64 26.10 17.13
N ILE A 274 -0.54 25.53 17.60
CA ILE A 274 0.70 25.34 16.82
C ILE A 274 0.88 23.86 16.51
N LEU A 275 1.08 23.50 15.25
CA LEU A 275 1.50 22.17 14.81
C LEU A 275 2.98 21.99 15.13
N VAL A 276 3.31 20.92 15.86
CA VAL A 276 4.64 20.71 16.42
C VAL A 276 5.15 19.30 16.12
N ASP A 277 6.37 19.20 15.58
CA ASP A 277 7.14 17.97 15.45
C ASP A 277 8.12 17.82 16.62
N ARG A 278 8.00 16.72 17.37
CA ARG A 278 8.97 16.24 18.38
C ARG A 278 9.51 14.85 18.08
N ALA A 279 9.18 14.33 16.90
CA ALA A 279 9.56 12.98 16.51
C ALA A 279 10.93 12.94 15.80
N PHE A 280 11.19 13.90 14.91
CA PHE A 280 12.31 13.84 13.96
C PHE A 280 13.42 14.86 14.28
N LEU A 281 13.73 14.98 15.54
CA LEU A 281 14.78 15.87 16.07
C LEU A 281 15.89 15.08 16.76
N ALA A 282 17.11 15.55 16.67
CA ALA A 282 18.25 14.99 17.42
C ALA A 282 18.06 15.15 18.94
N ASP A 283 17.67 16.34 19.40
CA ASP A 283 17.35 16.64 20.80
C ASP A 283 15.83 16.75 21.03
N ARG A 284 15.10 15.70 20.69
CA ARG A 284 13.64 15.61 20.90
C ARG A 284 13.19 15.68 22.36
N ALA A 285 14.13 15.58 23.30
CA ALA A 285 13.83 15.72 24.72
C ALA A 285 13.56 17.18 25.11
N ASN A 286 14.31 18.11 24.52
CA ASN A 286 14.32 19.52 24.93
C ASN A 286 13.89 20.47 23.79
N GLN A 287 13.79 19.99 22.55
CA GLN A 287 13.45 20.80 21.38
C GLN A 287 12.18 20.31 20.71
N ALA A 288 11.53 21.19 19.99
CA ALA A 288 10.41 20.97 19.13
C ALA A 288 10.50 21.86 17.90
N TRP A 289 10.04 21.38 16.75
CA TRP A 289 9.91 22.20 15.55
C TRP A 289 8.47 22.65 15.38
N GLU A 290 8.26 23.94 15.23
CA GLU A 290 6.99 24.52 14.81
C GLU A 290 6.86 24.34 13.29
N ILE A 291 5.70 23.88 12.84
CA ILE A 291 5.41 23.65 11.42
C ILE A 291 4.54 24.77 10.86
N SER A 292 3.41 25.04 11.52
CA SER A 292 2.43 26.05 11.14
C SER A 292 1.46 26.29 12.31
N THR A 293 0.63 27.30 12.23
CA THR A 293 -0.46 27.55 13.18
C THR A 293 -1.81 27.19 12.57
N LEU A 294 -2.82 26.95 13.43
CA LEU A 294 -4.19 26.73 12.95
C LEU A 294 -4.74 27.94 12.22
N GLU A 295 -4.34 29.17 12.63
CA GLU A 295 -4.73 30.42 11.96
C GLU A 295 -4.19 30.49 10.54
N GLU A 296 -2.89 30.22 10.33
CA GLU A 296 -2.25 30.17 9.01
C GLU A 296 -2.91 29.11 8.10
N LEU A 297 -3.28 27.96 8.65
CA LEU A 297 -3.96 26.90 7.90
C LEU A 297 -5.37 27.34 7.46
N VAL A 298 -6.13 28.01 8.34
CA VAL A 298 -7.45 28.55 7.99
C VAL A 298 -7.33 29.62 6.91
N GLU A 299 -6.35 30.53 7.02
CA GLU A 299 -6.08 31.54 6.01
C GLU A 299 -5.69 30.93 4.65
N ALA A 300 -4.97 29.80 4.66
CA ALA A 300 -4.62 29.03 3.47
C ALA A 300 -5.80 28.24 2.89
N GLY A 301 -6.95 28.16 3.57
CA GLY A 301 -8.17 27.50 3.08
C GLY A 301 -8.38 26.05 3.53
N TRP A 302 -7.59 25.56 4.52
CA TRP A 302 -7.79 24.22 5.10
C TRP A 302 -9.08 24.15 5.93
N ALA A 303 -9.79 23.02 5.84
CA ALA A 303 -11.04 22.78 6.56
C ALA A 303 -10.76 22.22 7.97
N LEU A 304 -10.59 23.09 8.95
CA LEU A 304 -10.33 22.68 10.32
C LEU A 304 -11.64 22.46 11.11
N PRO A 305 -11.70 21.48 12.02
CA PRO A 305 -10.59 20.61 12.48
C PRO A 305 -10.31 19.36 11.62
N ASP A 306 -11.11 19.10 10.58
CA ASP A 306 -11.10 17.82 9.85
C ASP A 306 -9.76 17.53 9.14
N ASP A 307 -9.06 18.58 8.70
CA ASP A 307 -7.78 18.42 8.00
C ASP A 307 -6.57 18.31 8.93
N VAL A 308 -6.71 18.55 10.23
CA VAL A 308 -5.54 18.58 11.15
C VAL A 308 -4.83 17.23 11.19
N VAL A 309 -5.56 16.12 11.30
CA VAL A 309 -4.95 14.77 11.33
C VAL A 309 -4.25 14.48 10.00
N VAL A 310 -4.85 14.85 8.88
CA VAL A 310 -4.26 14.71 7.54
C VAL A 310 -2.93 15.46 7.46
N ILE A 311 -2.90 16.72 7.89
CA ILE A 311 -1.70 17.57 7.87
C ILE A 311 -0.60 17.03 8.79
N LEU A 312 -0.95 16.65 10.03
CA LEU A 312 0.01 16.07 10.97
C LEU A 312 0.60 14.75 10.46
N THR A 313 -0.22 13.90 9.83
CA THR A 313 0.22 12.63 9.23
C THR A 313 1.15 12.87 8.05
N ALA A 314 0.77 13.75 7.12
CA ALA A 314 1.63 14.12 6.00
C ALA A 314 2.95 14.76 6.46
N THR A 315 2.90 15.57 7.53
CA THR A 315 4.08 16.14 8.19
C THR A 315 4.97 15.02 8.73
N ALA A 316 4.42 14.03 9.45
CA ALA A 316 5.19 12.91 9.98
C ALA A 316 5.88 12.11 8.86
N ILE A 317 5.18 11.86 7.76
CA ILE A 317 5.75 11.20 6.58
C ILE A 317 6.90 12.03 6.01
N ALA A 318 6.70 13.31 5.73
CA ALA A 318 7.70 14.16 5.11
C ALA A 318 8.94 14.37 6.01
N ARG A 319 8.73 14.56 7.32
CA ARG A 319 9.80 14.73 8.31
C ARG A 319 10.70 13.50 8.45
N ALA A 320 10.14 12.31 8.26
CA ALA A 320 10.90 11.06 8.26
C ALA A 320 11.93 11.01 7.11
N PHE A 321 11.73 11.78 6.06
CA PHE A 321 12.64 11.92 4.92
C PHE A 321 13.39 13.26 4.94
N ASP A 322 13.59 13.85 6.11
CA ASP A 322 14.38 15.07 6.35
C ASP A 322 13.86 16.32 5.60
N VAL A 323 12.57 16.36 5.22
CA VAL A 323 11.98 17.59 4.69
C VAL A 323 11.90 18.62 5.81
N SER A 324 12.41 19.83 5.57
CA SER A 324 12.45 20.86 6.62
C SER A 324 11.04 21.38 6.99
N PRO A 325 10.85 21.85 8.23
CA PRO A 325 9.59 22.48 8.65
C PRO A 325 9.15 23.61 7.73
N GLU A 326 10.10 24.45 7.28
CA GLU A 326 9.82 25.58 6.40
C GLU A 326 9.34 25.12 5.01
N ALA A 327 9.90 24.02 4.48
CA ALA A 327 9.45 23.47 3.21
C ALA A 327 8.02 22.89 3.33
N ILE A 328 7.71 22.25 4.47
CA ILE A 328 6.36 21.75 4.75
C ILE A 328 5.39 22.93 4.86
N ALA A 329 5.71 23.95 5.68
CA ALA A 329 4.88 25.15 5.84
C ALA A 329 4.63 25.84 4.49
N GLY A 330 5.65 25.90 3.62
CA GLY A 330 5.52 26.46 2.28
C GLY A 330 4.49 25.73 1.40
N VAL A 331 4.37 24.41 1.53
CA VAL A 331 3.32 23.64 0.81
C VAL A 331 1.96 23.82 1.46
N LEU A 332 1.91 23.85 2.79
CA LEU A 332 0.66 24.05 3.54
C LEU A 332 0.03 25.41 3.33
N SER A 333 0.81 26.44 2.98
CA SER A 333 0.30 27.77 2.64
C SER A 333 -0.36 27.85 1.26
N LEU A 334 -0.30 26.76 0.47
CA LEU A 334 -0.91 26.64 -0.87
C LEU A 334 -1.85 25.43 -0.88
N PRO A 335 -3.15 25.57 -0.67
CA PRO A 335 -4.10 24.48 -0.54
C PRO A 335 -4.32 23.68 -1.83
#